data_5d6c7a073d0112e58bcdd44aa8ac6f1a
#
_entry.id   5d6c7a073d0112e58bcdd44aa8ac6f1a
#
_cell.length_a   1.000
_cell.length_b   1.000
_cell.length_c   1.000
_cell.angle_alpha   90.00
_cell.angle_beta   90.00
_cell.angle_gamma   90.00
#
_symmetry.space_group_name_H-M   'P 1'
#
loop_
_entity.id
_entity.type
_entity.pdbx_description
1 polymer ?
#
loop_
_entity_poly.entity_id
_entity_poly.type
_entity_poly.pdbx_seq_one_letter_code
_entity_poly.pdbx_strand_id
1 'polypeptide(L)'
;MDKLTNADIIARLNEVASQPDAAKRLLFEAVNLLKHNFEHYDWVGIYSLESADELVLGPFLGKPSPHTRIKTDSGICGAAVREEQTIIIDDVNADPRYLACSLETKSEIVVPIFKGEKVVGEIDIDSHRHAAFSGADRKLLEEIAAILSAAY
;
A
#
# COMPACT_ATOMS: atom_id res chain seq x y z
N MET A 1 -17.27 -13.82 -9.95
CA MET A 1 -17.60 -12.56 -9.28
C MET A 1 -17.13 -11.40 -10.16
N ASP A 2 -18.02 -10.48 -10.49
CA ASP A 2 -17.65 -9.35 -11.31
C ASP A 2 -16.69 -8.42 -10.58
N LYS A 3 -15.73 -7.87 -11.32
CA LYS A 3 -14.78 -6.92 -10.76
C LYS A 3 -15.48 -5.60 -10.45
N LEU A 4 -15.14 -5.01 -9.32
CA LEU A 4 -15.65 -3.71 -8.93
C LEU A 4 -14.95 -2.60 -9.70
N THR A 5 -15.68 -1.52 -9.98
CA THR A 5 -15.08 -0.30 -10.54
C THR A 5 -14.30 0.43 -9.44
N ASN A 6 -13.45 1.38 -9.84
CA ASN A 6 -12.76 2.24 -8.87
C ASN A 6 -13.77 2.98 -7.97
N ALA A 7 -14.87 3.47 -8.54
CA ALA A 7 -15.92 4.14 -7.78
C ALA A 7 -16.58 3.22 -6.76
N ASP A 8 -16.81 1.95 -7.13
CA ASP A 8 -17.38 0.94 -6.22
C ASP A 8 -16.45 0.66 -5.05
N ILE A 9 -15.15 0.55 -5.31
CA ILE A 9 -14.14 0.32 -4.27
C ILE A 9 -14.12 1.49 -3.29
N ILE A 10 -14.08 2.71 -3.79
CA ILE A 10 -14.09 3.92 -2.96
C ILE A 10 -15.38 3.98 -2.12
N ALA A 11 -16.54 3.73 -2.71
CA ALA A 11 -17.81 3.74 -2.00
C ALA A 11 -17.84 2.69 -0.89
N ARG A 12 -17.35 1.50 -1.17
CA ARG A 12 -17.27 0.40 -0.19
C ARG A 12 -16.39 0.76 0.99
N LEU A 13 -15.22 1.33 0.73
CA LEU A 13 -14.29 1.71 1.80
C LEU A 13 -14.84 2.86 2.65
N ASN A 14 -15.51 3.83 2.04
CA ASN A 14 -16.17 4.90 2.78
C ASN A 14 -17.29 4.35 3.69
N GLU A 15 -18.05 3.37 3.21
CA GLU A 15 -19.08 2.71 4.01
C GLU A 15 -18.46 2.02 5.24
N VAL A 16 -17.39 1.26 5.04
CA VAL A 16 -16.69 0.58 6.13
C VAL A 16 -16.10 1.60 7.11
N ALA A 17 -15.48 2.66 6.61
CA ALA A 17 -14.86 3.70 7.43
C ALA A 17 -15.88 4.44 8.33
N SER A 18 -17.15 4.49 7.93
CA SER A 18 -18.21 5.15 8.70
C SER A 18 -18.73 4.33 9.89
N GLN A 19 -18.33 3.06 9.98
CA GLN A 19 -18.82 2.15 11.03
C GLN A 19 -17.99 2.28 12.31
N PRO A 20 -18.60 2.05 13.51
CA PRO A 20 -17.84 2.04 14.76
C PRO A 20 -16.78 0.93 14.77
N ASP A 21 -15.65 1.19 15.39
CA ASP A 21 -14.54 0.22 15.55
C ASP A 21 -14.08 -0.41 14.24
N ALA A 22 -14.09 0.37 13.16
CA ALA A 22 -13.81 -0.11 11.80
C ALA A 22 -12.30 -0.20 11.47
N ALA A 23 -11.40 0.30 12.31
CA ALA A 23 -9.99 0.48 11.97
C ALA A 23 -9.34 -0.75 11.34
N LYS A 24 -9.34 -1.88 12.05
CA LYS A 24 -8.74 -3.13 11.53
C LYS A 24 -9.45 -3.64 10.30
N ARG A 25 -10.78 -3.55 10.30
CA ARG A 25 -11.61 -4.02 9.20
C ARG A 25 -11.41 -3.18 7.95
N LEU A 26 -11.24 -1.87 8.11
CA LEU A 26 -10.99 -0.95 7.00
C LEU A 26 -9.68 -1.28 6.28
N LEU A 27 -8.60 -1.48 7.04
CA LEU A 27 -7.30 -1.84 6.46
C LEU A 27 -7.36 -3.19 5.75
N PHE A 28 -8.00 -4.18 6.37
CA PHE A 28 -8.15 -5.51 5.78
C PHE A 28 -8.99 -5.46 4.50
N GLU A 29 -10.11 -4.74 4.51
CA GLU A 29 -10.98 -4.61 3.35
C GLU A 29 -10.27 -3.93 2.18
N ALA A 30 -9.46 -2.91 2.45
CA ALA A 30 -8.68 -2.25 1.41
C ALA A 30 -7.71 -3.22 0.72
N VAL A 31 -6.96 -4.00 1.51
CA VAL A 31 -6.03 -5.01 0.96
C VAL A 31 -6.80 -6.03 0.14
N ASN A 32 -7.93 -6.50 0.65
CA ASN A 32 -8.75 -7.51 -0.01
C ASN A 32 -9.31 -7.02 -1.35
N LEU A 33 -9.90 -5.83 -1.37
CA LEU A 33 -10.45 -5.24 -2.59
C LEU A 33 -9.38 -4.98 -3.64
N LEU A 34 -8.23 -4.46 -3.25
CA LEU A 34 -7.13 -4.18 -4.17
C LEU A 34 -6.56 -5.46 -4.76
N LYS A 35 -6.31 -6.46 -3.93
CA LYS A 35 -5.73 -7.73 -4.41
C LYS A 35 -6.66 -8.45 -5.39
N HIS A 36 -7.97 -8.42 -5.16
CA HIS A 36 -8.93 -9.18 -5.95
C HIS A 36 -9.46 -8.45 -7.20
N ASN A 37 -9.33 -7.14 -7.28
CA ASN A 37 -9.85 -6.37 -8.41
C ASN A 37 -8.81 -5.95 -9.44
N PHE A 38 -7.51 -6.16 -9.18
CA PHE A 38 -6.43 -5.78 -10.10
C PHE A 38 -5.48 -6.96 -10.32
N GLU A 39 -5.45 -7.46 -11.56
CA GLU A 39 -4.61 -8.61 -11.92
C GLU A 39 -3.12 -8.34 -11.77
N HIS A 40 -2.71 -7.07 -11.94
CA HIS A 40 -1.31 -6.68 -11.85
C HIS A 40 -0.85 -6.37 -10.42
N TYR A 41 -1.72 -6.48 -9.42
CA TYR A 41 -1.38 -6.34 -8.02
C TYR A 41 -1.10 -7.72 -7.44
N ASP A 42 0.14 -8.15 -7.54
CA ASP A 42 0.55 -9.51 -7.13
C ASP A 42 0.75 -9.66 -5.63
N TRP A 43 1.16 -8.58 -4.98
CA TRP A 43 1.25 -8.49 -3.52
C TRP A 43 0.72 -7.14 -3.07
N VAL A 44 -0.17 -7.15 -2.08
CA VAL A 44 -0.75 -5.93 -1.51
C VAL A 44 -0.64 -6.00 0.01
N GLY A 45 -0.06 -4.98 0.62
CA GLY A 45 0.05 -4.91 2.07
C GLY A 45 -0.04 -3.48 2.58
N ILE A 46 -0.33 -3.36 3.87
CA ILE A 46 -0.32 -2.08 4.57
C ILE A 46 0.67 -2.17 5.72
N TYR A 47 1.64 -1.27 5.70
CA TYR A 47 2.56 -1.07 6.81
C TYR A 47 2.09 0.12 7.65
N SER A 48 2.22 0.02 8.96
CA SER A 48 1.89 1.12 9.86
C SER A 48 3.11 1.50 10.68
N LEU A 49 3.30 2.79 10.92
CA LEU A 49 4.38 3.24 11.80
C LEU A 49 4.06 2.87 13.24
N GLU A 50 4.90 2.04 13.84
CA GLU A 50 4.83 1.71 15.26
C GLU A 50 5.55 2.77 16.08
N SER A 51 6.61 3.33 15.49
CA SER A 51 7.38 4.44 16.03
C SER A 51 7.84 5.34 14.89
N ALA A 52 8.49 6.45 15.16
CA ALA A 52 8.96 7.38 14.14
C ALA A 52 9.93 6.74 13.12
N ASP A 53 10.61 5.66 13.52
CA ASP A 53 11.67 5.03 12.73
C ASP A 53 11.39 3.59 12.30
N GLU A 54 10.20 3.03 12.58
CA GLU A 54 9.90 1.65 12.21
C GLU A 54 8.49 1.44 11.70
N LEU A 55 8.39 0.81 10.54
CA LEU A 55 7.16 0.33 9.92
C LEU A 55 6.94 -1.15 10.27
N VAL A 56 5.70 -1.51 10.58
CA VAL A 56 5.29 -2.88 10.89
C VAL A 56 4.21 -3.32 9.92
N LEU A 57 4.39 -4.50 9.33
CA LEU A 57 3.41 -5.07 8.39
C LEU A 57 2.11 -5.42 9.11
N GLY A 58 1.01 -4.88 8.62
CA GLY A 58 -0.35 -5.23 9.01
C GLY A 58 -0.96 -6.22 8.04
N PRO A 59 -2.22 -6.02 7.59
CA PRO A 59 -2.83 -6.95 6.65
C PRO A 59 -2.10 -6.95 5.32
N PHE A 60 -1.97 -8.14 4.72
CA PHE A 60 -1.41 -8.32 3.39
C PHE A 60 -2.01 -9.55 2.72
N LEU A 61 -1.98 -9.55 1.39
CA LEU A 61 -2.32 -10.71 0.56
C LEU A 61 -1.25 -10.89 -0.51
N GLY A 62 -0.83 -12.13 -0.69
CA GLY A 62 0.26 -12.53 -1.57
C GLY A 62 1.21 -13.46 -0.83
N LYS A 63 2.39 -13.69 -1.40
CA LYS A 63 3.40 -14.54 -0.75
C LYS A 63 3.87 -13.90 0.56
N PRO A 64 4.14 -14.67 1.62
CA PRO A 64 4.71 -14.13 2.85
C PRO A 64 5.98 -13.33 2.56
N SER A 65 6.07 -12.13 3.15
CA SER A 65 7.24 -11.26 3.01
C SER A 65 8.23 -11.53 4.15
N PRO A 66 9.55 -11.56 3.87
CA PRO A 66 10.56 -11.59 4.93
C PRO A 66 10.66 -10.25 5.68
N HIS A 67 10.10 -9.18 5.11
CA HIS A 67 10.18 -7.83 5.67
C HIS A 67 8.90 -7.47 6.41
N THR A 68 8.73 -8.01 7.63
CA THR A 68 7.58 -7.69 8.50
C THR A 68 7.82 -6.45 9.34
N ARG A 69 9.07 -6.01 9.47
CA ARG A 69 9.48 -4.77 10.12
C ARG A 69 10.53 -4.09 9.26
N ILE A 70 10.31 -2.82 8.95
CA ILE A 70 11.20 -2.04 8.07
C ILE A 70 11.55 -0.72 8.75
N LYS A 71 12.84 -0.43 8.84
CA LYS A 71 13.30 0.87 9.32
C LYS A 71 12.98 1.95 8.28
N THR A 72 12.61 3.13 8.72
CA THR A 72 12.28 4.24 7.84
C THR A 72 13.49 4.80 7.07
N ASP A 73 14.70 4.35 7.41
CA ASP A 73 15.92 4.68 6.65
C ASP A 73 16.23 3.65 5.56
N SER A 74 15.37 2.63 5.37
CA SER A 74 15.64 1.50 4.48
C SER A 74 14.53 1.25 3.48
N GLY A 75 14.91 0.82 2.28
CA GLY A 75 13.97 0.37 1.25
C GLY A 75 13.14 1.48 0.61
N ILE A 76 12.29 1.06 -0.32
CA ILE A 76 11.33 1.96 -0.97
C ILE A 76 10.27 2.41 0.02
N CYS A 77 9.82 1.50 0.89
CA CYS A 77 8.85 1.82 1.95
C CYS A 77 9.38 2.90 2.89
N GLY A 78 10.63 2.79 3.32
CA GLY A 78 11.27 3.82 4.14
C GLY A 78 11.40 5.15 3.40
N ALA A 79 11.74 5.11 2.11
CA ALA A 79 11.86 6.30 1.29
C ALA A 79 10.52 7.05 1.18
N ALA A 80 9.41 6.34 1.02
CA ALA A 80 8.09 6.96 0.95
C ALA A 80 7.73 7.71 2.24
N VAL A 81 8.12 7.17 3.39
CA VAL A 81 7.92 7.84 4.68
C VAL A 81 8.77 9.12 4.77
N ARG A 82 10.07 9.01 4.44
CA ARG A 82 11.00 10.15 4.52
C ARG A 82 10.64 11.27 3.56
N GLU A 83 10.24 10.91 2.34
CA GLU A 83 9.92 11.90 1.29
C GLU A 83 8.47 12.37 1.36
N GLU A 84 7.63 11.72 2.17
CA GLU A 84 6.23 12.05 2.37
C GLU A 84 5.45 12.13 1.06
N GLN A 85 5.73 11.21 0.14
CA GLN A 85 5.09 11.17 -1.18
C GLN A 85 5.01 9.76 -1.74
N THR A 86 4.09 9.56 -2.68
CA THR A 86 3.97 8.33 -3.44
C THR A 86 5.25 8.09 -4.24
N ILE A 87 5.73 6.85 -4.21
CA ILE A 87 6.89 6.43 -5.01
C ILE A 87 6.43 5.31 -5.94
N ILE A 88 6.71 5.47 -7.23
CA ILE A 88 6.46 4.44 -8.26
C ILE A 88 7.80 4.05 -8.85
N ILE A 89 8.10 2.75 -8.81
CA ILE A 89 9.34 2.18 -9.34
C ILE A 89 8.98 1.23 -10.48
N ASP A 90 9.37 1.58 -11.70
CA ASP A 90 9.07 0.80 -12.90
C ASP A 90 9.89 -0.47 -13.02
N ASP A 91 11.12 -0.47 -12.47
CA ASP A 91 12.00 -1.63 -12.40
C ASP A 91 12.74 -1.63 -11.07
N VAL A 92 12.28 -2.49 -10.15
CA VAL A 92 12.84 -2.56 -8.79
C VAL A 92 14.31 -2.95 -8.77
N ASN A 93 14.76 -3.76 -9.72
CA ASN A 93 16.15 -4.21 -9.78
C ASN A 93 17.11 -3.09 -10.22
N ALA A 94 16.59 -2.02 -10.81
CA ALA A 94 17.37 -0.84 -11.18
C ALA A 94 17.43 0.20 -10.06
N ASP A 95 16.65 0.05 -8.99
CA ASP A 95 16.63 1.00 -7.87
C ASP A 95 17.48 0.47 -6.70
N PRO A 96 18.53 1.18 -6.29
CA PRO A 96 19.43 0.71 -5.22
C PRO A 96 18.74 0.68 -3.83
N ARG A 97 17.60 1.32 -3.67
CA ARG A 97 16.84 1.33 -2.39
C ARG A 97 16.00 0.06 -2.19
N TYR A 98 15.83 -0.74 -3.25
CA TYR A 98 14.91 -1.88 -3.19
C TYR A 98 15.36 -2.96 -2.21
N LEU A 99 14.44 -3.36 -1.32
CA LEU A 99 14.60 -4.52 -0.44
C LEU A 99 13.81 -5.67 -1.06
N ALA A 100 14.51 -6.67 -1.57
CA ALA A 100 13.89 -7.77 -2.28
C ALA A 100 12.99 -8.60 -1.38
N CYS A 101 11.67 -8.60 -1.65
CA CYS A 101 10.69 -9.45 -0.98
C CYS A 101 10.46 -10.73 -1.78
N SER A 102 10.65 -10.68 -3.09
CA SER A 102 10.44 -11.79 -4.01
C SER A 102 11.29 -11.57 -5.26
N LEU A 103 11.84 -12.65 -5.82
CA LEU A 103 12.56 -12.60 -7.09
C LEU A 103 11.63 -12.29 -8.27
N GLU A 104 10.32 -12.51 -8.08
CA GLU A 104 9.32 -12.30 -9.13
C GLU A 104 8.88 -10.83 -9.25
N THR A 105 9.10 -10.02 -8.23
CA THR A 105 8.71 -8.60 -8.25
C THR A 105 9.54 -7.83 -9.27
N LYS A 106 8.84 -7.06 -10.13
CA LYS A 106 9.43 -6.25 -11.18
C LYS A 106 9.20 -4.76 -10.98
N SER A 107 8.02 -4.37 -10.47
CA SER A 107 7.69 -2.97 -10.18
C SER A 107 6.97 -2.86 -8.85
N GLU A 108 6.96 -1.66 -8.28
CA GLU A 108 6.38 -1.40 -6.97
C GLU A 108 5.79 0.00 -6.92
N ILE A 109 4.70 0.16 -6.18
CA ILE A 109 4.15 1.45 -5.78
C ILE A 109 3.97 1.48 -4.27
N VAL A 110 4.40 2.57 -3.64
CA VAL A 110 4.20 2.81 -2.21
C VAL A 110 3.51 4.15 -2.04
N VAL A 111 2.38 4.14 -1.33
CA VAL A 111 1.54 5.32 -1.16
C VAL A 111 1.40 5.62 0.34
N PRO A 112 1.93 6.75 0.83
CA PRO A 112 1.81 7.11 2.24
C PRO A 112 0.37 7.35 2.66
N ILE A 113 0.05 6.97 3.90
CA ILE A 113 -1.22 7.29 4.57
C ILE A 113 -0.92 8.40 5.56
N PHE A 114 -1.63 9.52 5.44
CA PHE A 114 -1.43 10.68 6.32
C PHE A 114 -2.55 10.78 7.35
N LYS A 115 -2.18 11.20 8.56
CA LYS A 115 -3.12 11.68 9.57
C LYS A 115 -2.76 13.14 9.83
N GLY A 116 -3.58 14.05 9.29
CA GLY A 116 -3.17 15.45 9.19
C GLY A 116 -1.96 15.58 8.27
N GLU A 117 -0.86 16.12 8.78
CA GLU A 117 0.38 16.29 8.02
C GLU A 117 1.42 15.20 8.27
N LYS A 118 1.08 14.21 9.12
CA LYS A 118 2.03 13.15 9.48
C LYS A 118 1.72 11.86 8.74
N VAL A 119 2.77 11.20 8.25
CA VAL A 119 2.66 9.83 7.73
C VAL A 119 2.45 8.89 8.92
N VAL A 120 1.41 8.06 8.84
CA VAL A 120 1.09 7.06 9.88
C VAL A 120 1.21 5.63 9.37
N GLY A 121 1.26 5.46 8.07
CA GLY A 121 1.38 4.15 7.43
C GLY A 121 1.53 4.32 5.93
N GLU A 122 1.42 3.21 5.21
CA GLU A 122 1.52 3.23 3.75
C GLU A 122 0.87 1.99 3.13
N ILE A 123 0.40 2.16 1.89
CA ILE A 123 -0.03 1.05 1.04
C ILE A 123 1.18 0.67 0.21
N ASP A 124 1.56 -0.61 0.22
CA ASP A 124 2.67 -1.16 -0.56
C ASP A 124 2.13 -2.23 -1.51
N ILE A 125 2.37 -2.07 -2.80
CA ILE A 125 1.91 -3.02 -3.83
C ILE A 125 3.07 -3.37 -4.74
N ASP A 126 3.27 -4.68 -4.93
CA ASP A 126 4.27 -5.23 -5.85
C ASP A 126 3.59 -5.88 -7.05
N SER A 127 4.22 -5.77 -8.20
CA SER A 127 3.77 -6.44 -9.42
C SER A 127 4.89 -7.28 -10.04
N HIS A 128 4.50 -8.40 -10.64
CA HIS A 128 5.41 -9.24 -11.43
C HIS A 128 5.63 -8.69 -12.85
N ARG A 129 5.08 -7.53 -13.16
CA ARG A 129 5.25 -6.83 -14.45
C ARG A 129 6.09 -5.57 -14.25
N HIS A 130 6.96 -5.26 -15.21
CA HIS A 130 7.65 -3.97 -15.24
C HIS A 130 6.63 -2.86 -15.51
N ALA A 131 6.87 -1.68 -14.94
CA ALA A 131 6.07 -0.47 -15.18
C ALA A 131 4.55 -0.72 -15.07
N ALA A 132 4.14 -1.52 -14.05
CA ALA A 132 2.74 -1.92 -13.88
C ALA A 132 1.83 -0.80 -13.38
N PHE A 133 2.39 0.25 -12.78
CA PHE A 133 1.60 1.28 -12.08
C PHE A 133 1.56 2.57 -12.89
N SER A 134 0.35 2.97 -13.26
CA SER A 134 0.07 4.18 -14.04
C SER A 134 -0.38 5.33 -13.13
N GLY A 135 -0.62 6.50 -13.75
CA GLY A 135 -1.23 7.64 -13.06
C GLY A 135 -2.62 7.32 -12.50
N ALA A 136 -3.36 6.42 -13.17
CA ALA A 136 -4.68 5.98 -12.70
C ALA A 136 -4.56 5.16 -11.41
N ASP A 137 -3.57 4.26 -11.32
CA ASP A 137 -3.28 3.52 -10.09
C ASP A 137 -2.91 4.47 -8.96
N ARG A 138 -2.02 5.41 -9.23
CA ARG A 138 -1.60 6.41 -8.25
C ARG A 138 -2.78 7.19 -7.70
N LYS A 139 -3.65 7.69 -8.58
CA LYS A 139 -4.82 8.47 -8.18
C LYS A 139 -5.75 7.66 -7.29
N LEU A 140 -6.10 6.44 -7.69
CA LEU A 140 -6.95 5.56 -6.92
C LEU A 140 -6.35 5.29 -5.54
N LEU A 141 -5.09 4.92 -5.50
CA LEU A 141 -4.43 4.53 -4.25
C LEU A 141 -4.26 5.72 -3.31
N GLU A 142 -4.03 6.92 -3.83
CA GLU A 142 -3.98 8.13 -3.00
C GLU A 142 -5.36 8.47 -2.42
N GLU A 143 -6.44 8.27 -3.19
CA GLU A 143 -7.81 8.41 -2.68
C GLU A 143 -8.11 7.39 -1.58
N ILE A 144 -7.71 6.13 -1.79
CA ILE A 144 -7.87 5.08 -0.78
C ILE A 144 -7.06 5.42 0.47
N ALA A 145 -5.81 5.86 0.32
CA ALA A 145 -4.98 6.24 1.46
C ALA A 145 -5.64 7.34 2.30
N ALA A 146 -6.29 8.30 1.66
CA ALA A 146 -7.03 9.36 2.37
C ALA A 146 -8.18 8.79 3.20
N ILE A 147 -8.89 7.77 2.69
CA ILE A 147 -9.96 7.08 3.44
C ILE A 147 -9.36 6.30 4.62
N LEU A 148 -8.22 5.63 4.40
CA LEU A 148 -7.58 4.79 5.40
C LEU A 148 -7.06 5.58 6.60
N SER A 149 -6.91 6.91 6.48
CA SER A 149 -6.54 7.73 7.63
C SER A 149 -7.51 7.58 8.80
N ALA A 150 -8.77 7.19 8.53
CA ALA A 150 -9.78 6.93 9.56
C ALA A 150 -9.43 5.73 10.46
N ALA A 151 -8.46 4.90 10.05
CA ALA A 151 -8.03 3.74 10.84
C ALA A 151 -6.95 4.07 11.87
N TYR A 152 -6.47 5.31 11.91
CA TYR A 152 -5.35 5.73 12.77
C TYR A 152 -5.72 6.82 13.78
#